data_05eea45d548912a0e74b1504c2cbc5ab
#
_entry.id   05eea45d548912a0e74b1504c2cbc5ab
#
_cell.length_a   1.000
_cell.length_b   1.000
_cell.length_c   1.000
_cell.angle_alpha   90.00
_cell.angle_beta   90.00
_cell.angle_gamma   90.00
#
_symmetry.space_group_name_H-M   'P 1'
#
loop_
_entity.id
_entity.type
_entity.pdbx_description
1 polymer ?
#
loop_
_entity_poly.entity_id
_entity_poly.type
_entity_poly.pdbx_seq_one_letter_code
_entity_poly.pdbx_strand_id
1 'polypeptide(L)'
;MKKIFELILIALIVVGCSGKKTPEEIFEEQKAGVVLILNKFYYEVSMPSGQKLYFTGIDKDGDLEGFTADEQEVKQHPGMLNGTGFFISDTGLLLTNRHVAATEIDEKQLHANLQRIVRSVIMQCAYARQQLEIQYDQLEQQRQQLLMYAQMNGEVSTAELQRIVAEQARIKQLYEQVLTTAQRMRYNTNLSDINVRVVCEIGVSYDGVKVQSPADFLQKNPCQIVKISDKNDADLALLQLKSKRTPANAHIFTFAGEGNDKFFNGSKSEEKLRIDQQLYMIGYNAGLVLATTDKGISVQMTSGRITQTPDGDRVLYSIPTVQGSSGSPILNEYGNVVAVNFAKLAGSDNFNFGIPISRVREFLKDVK
;
A
#
# COMPACT_ATOMS: atom_id res chain seq x y z
N MET A 1 -2.13 8.52 -68.02
CA MET A 1 -3.08 7.78 -67.16
C MET A 1 -2.39 7.02 -66.01
N LYS A 2 -1.26 6.34 -66.22
CA LYS A 2 -0.56 5.65 -65.09
C LYS A 2 -0.07 6.57 -63.95
N LYS A 3 0.41 7.78 -64.24
CA LYS A 3 0.92 8.73 -63.19
C LYS A 3 -0.19 9.36 -62.33
N ILE A 4 -1.44 9.41 -62.81
CA ILE A 4 -2.56 9.96 -62.07
C ILE A 4 -3.08 8.89 -61.06
N PHE A 5 -2.95 7.60 -61.39
CA PHE A 5 -3.34 6.51 -60.49
C PHE A 5 -2.38 6.36 -59.30
N GLU A 6 -1.08 6.59 -59.47
CA GLU A 6 -0.10 6.55 -58.38
C GLU A 6 -0.26 7.76 -57.42
N LEU A 7 -0.66 8.94 -57.92
CA LEU A 7 -0.95 10.10 -57.06
C LEU A 7 -2.23 9.97 -56.24
N ILE A 8 -3.22 9.21 -56.71
CA ILE A 8 -4.46 8.90 -55.97
C ILE A 8 -4.21 7.85 -54.90
N LEU A 9 -3.30 6.90 -55.12
CA LEU A 9 -2.95 5.89 -54.13
C LEU A 9 -2.12 6.44 -52.99
N ILE A 10 -1.30 7.46 -53.22
CA ILE A 10 -0.52 8.14 -52.16
C ILE A 10 -1.38 9.12 -51.36
N ALA A 11 -2.44 9.70 -51.94
CA ALA A 11 -3.36 10.60 -51.24
C ALA A 11 -4.33 9.84 -50.29
N LEU A 12 -4.48 8.52 -50.42
CA LEU A 12 -5.31 7.70 -49.53
C LEU A 12 -4.60 7.23 -48.25
N ILE A 13 -3.29 7.47 -48.12
CA ILE A 13 -2.50 7.07 -46.94
C ILE A 13 -2.34 8.20 -45.91
N VAL A 14 -2.80 9.43 -46.20
CA VAL A 14 -2.64 10.60 -45.32
C VAL A 14 -3.97 11.10 -44.73
N VAL A 15 -5.02 10.35 -44.81
CA VAL A 15 -6.16 10.56 -43.92
C VAL A 15 -5.88 9.75 -42.66
N GLY A 16 -5.00 10.28 -41.82
CA GLY A 16 -4.87 9.87 -40.43
C GLY A 16 -6.24 10.07 -39.78
N CYS A 17 -7.03 9.01 -39.78
CA CYS A 17 -8.32 8.98 -39.12
C CYS A 17 -8.15 9.24 -37.64
N SER A 18 -8.60 10.38 -37.16
CA SER A 18 -9.08 10.56 -35.78
C SER A 18 -10.40 9.78 -35.60
N GLY A 19 -10.42 8.52 -36.08
CA GLY A 19 -11.57 7.63 -36.03
C GLY A 19 -11.58 6.80 -34.75
N LYS A 20 -12.73 6.26 -34.41
CA LYS A 20 -12.87 5.26 -33.37
C LYS A 20 -11.97 4.07 -33.66
N LYS A 21 -11.26 3.61 -32.65
CA LYS A 21 -10.37 2.44 -32.70
C LYS A 21 -11.13 1.18 -32.27
N THR A 22 -10.73 0.04 -32.77
CA THR A 22 -11.18 -1.25 -32.26
C THR A 22 -10.56 -1.52 -30.86
N PRO A 23 -11.19 -2.36 -30.04
CA PRO A 23 -10.61 -2.75 -28.73
C PRO A 23 -9.21 -3.33 -28.86
N GLU A 24 -8.96 -4.13 -29.92
CA GLU A 24 -7.66 -4.74 -30.17
C GLU A 24 -6.59 -3.69 -30.51
N GLU A 25 -6.91 -2.70 -31.35
CA GLU A 25 -6.01 -1.59 -31.66
C GLU A 25 -5.66 -0.77 -30.41
N ILE A 26 -6.68 -0.43 -29.58
CA ILE A 26 -6.43 0.29 -28.30
C ILE A 26 -5.50 -0.54 -27.41
N PHE A 27 -5.76 -1.84 -27.26
CA PHE A 27 -4.98 -2.71 -26.40
C PHE A 27 -3.53 -2.81 -26.87
N GLU A 28 -3.31 -3.15 -28.14
CA GLU A 28 -1.95 -3.35 -28.66
C GLU A 28 -1.11 -2.06 -28.65
N GLU A 29 -1.71 -0.91 -28.93
CA GLU A 29 -1.04 0.37 -28.88
C GLU A 29 -0.68 0.82 -27.47
N GLN A 30 -1.52 0.49 -26.46
CA GLN A 30 -1.45 1.16 -25.15
C GLN A 30 -1.00 0.26 -24.00
N LYS A 31 -1.08 -1.06 -24.14
CA LYS A 31 -0.74 -2.01 -23.08
C LYS A 31 0.67 -1.80 -22.50
N ALA A 32 1.63 -1.41 -23.33
CA ALA A 32 3.01 -1.15 -22.87
C ALA A 32 3.17 0.12 -22.01
N GLY A 33 2.14 0.97 -21.96
CA GLY A 33 2.11 2.15 -21.10
C GLY A 33 1.50 1.92 -19.73
N VAL A 34 0.91 0.73 -19.49
CA VAL A 34 0.27 0.36 -18.22
C VAL A 34 1.24 -0.48 -17.39
N VAL A 35 1.34 -0.19 -16.12
CA VAL A 35 2.28 -0.85 -15.21
C VAL A 35 1.56 -1.49 -14.03
N LEU A 36 2.05 -2.66 -13.62
CA LEU A 36 1.71 -3.26 -12.33
C LEU A 36 2.57 -2.57 -11.26
N ILE A 37 1.94 -2.08 -10.19
CA ILE A 37 2.59 -1.46 -9.04
C ILE A 37 2.63 -2.45 -7.90
N LEU A 38 3.77 -2.56 -7.25
CA LEU A 38 3.95 -3.22 -5.97
C LEU A 38 4.46 -2.20 -4.96
N ASN A 39 3.73 -2.05 -3.85
CA ASN A 39 4.11 -1.25 -2.70
C ASN A 39 4.31 -2.17 -1.49
N LYS A 40 5.54 -2.27 -1.03
CA LYS A 40 5.94 -2.97 0.20
C LYS A 40 6.06 -1.93 1.30
N PHE A 41 5.37 -2.12 2.43
CA PHE A 41 5.32 -1.12 3.47
C PHE A 41 5.23 -1.71 4.87
N TYR A 42 5.52 -0.88 5.86
CA TYR A 42 5.19 -1.07 7.27
C TYR A 42 5.06 0.30 7.96
N TYR A 43 4.44 0.30 9.12
CA TYR A 43 4.32 1.48 9.96
C TYR A 43 5.34 1.43 11.09
N GLU A 44 6.01 2.55 11.33
CA GLU A 44 6.86 2.78 12.49
C GLU A 44 6.15 3.77 13.42
N VAL A 45 5.96 3.38 14.67
CA VAL A 45 5.42 4.24 15.73
C VAL A 45 6.52 4.55 16.72
N SER A 46 6.85 5.83 16.87
CA SER A 46 7.73 6.30 17.94
C SER A 46 6.89 6.63 19.17
N MET A 47 7.09 5.87 20.24
CA MET A 47 6.40 6.05 21.52
C MET A 47 7.04 7.17 22.35
N PRO A 48 6.31 7.81 23.27
CA PRO A 48 6.85 8.85 24.16
C PRO A 48 8.08 8.42 24.98
N SER A 49 8.20 7.13 25.27
CA SER A 49 9.41 6.56 25.92
C SER A 49 10.65 6.47 25.03
N GLY A 50 10.54 6.84 23.75
CA GLY A 50 11.56 6.63 22.74
C GLY A 50 11.59 5.21 22.15
N GLN A 51 10.74 4.30 22.63
CA GLN A 51 10.60 2.97 22.04
C GLN A 51 9.94 3.06 20.65
N LYS A 52 10.46 2.28 19.70
CA LYS A 52 9.84 2.10 18.41
C LYS A 52 9.04 0.81 18.37
N LEU A 53 7.89 0.86 17.75
CA LEU A 53 7.01 -0.27 17.50
C LEU A 53 6.68 -0.30 16.01
N TYR A 54 6.43 -1.49 15.49
CA TYR A 54 6.20 -1.72 14.07
C TYR A 54 4.95 -2.57 13.88
N PHE A 55 4.24 -2.36 12.77
CA PHE A 55 3.10 -3.15 12.37
C PHE A 55 2.81 -2.96 10.87
N THR A 56 1.96 -3.79 10.27
CA THR A 56 1.69 -3.79 8.84
C THR A 56 0.26 -3.36 8.49
N GLY A 57 -0.64 -3.31 9.45
CA GLY A 57 -2.02 -2.91 9.22
C GLY A 57 -2.86 -2.96 10.48
N ILE A 58 -4.13 -2.69 10.32
CA ILE A 58 -5.17 -2.92 11.32
C ILE A 58 -6.20 -3.83 10.66
N ASP A 59 -6.48 -4.97 11.28
CA ASP A 59 -7.44 -5.93 10.75
C ASP A 59 -8.89 -5.45 10.95
N LYS A 60 -9.85 -6.25 10.45
CA LYS A 60 -11.29 -5.97 10.57
C LYS A 60 -11.82 -5.98 12.01
N ASP A 61 -11.13 -6.66 12.92
CA ASP A 61 -11.47 -6.73 14.34
C ASP A 61 -10.82 -5.58 15.13
N GLY A 62 -10.00 -4.78 14.43
CA GLY A 62 -9.31 -3.61 14.95
C GLY A 62 -7.98 -3.91 15.62
N ASP A 63 -7.40 -5.08 15.45
CA ASP A 63 -6.10 -5.44 16.00
C ASP A 63 -4.96 -5.09 15.06
N LEU A 64 -3.76 -4.82 15.62
CA LEU A 64 -2.57 -4.50 14.83
C LEU A 64 -1.99 -5.76 14.19
N GLU A 65 -1.94 -5.81 12.87
CA GLU A 65 -1.32 -6.89 12.11
C GLU A 65 0.20 -6.78 12.13
N GLY A 66 0.89 -7.91 12.32
CA GLY A 66 2.36 -7.96 12.29
C GLY A 66 3.02 -7.08 13.36
N PHE A 67 2.35 -6.88 14.51
CA PHE A 67 2.83 -6.02 15.59
C PHE A 67 4.10 -6.59 16.25
N THR A 68 5.18 -5.81 16.26
CA THR A 68 6.46 -6.18 16.85
C THR A 68 7.26 -4.96 17.32
N ALA A 69 8.23 -5.18 18.19
CA ALA A 69 9.26 -4.19 18.55
C ALA A 69 10.56 -4.38 17.76
N ASP A 70 10.66 -5.41 16.93
CA ASP A 70 11.83 -5.74 16.13
C ASP A 70 11.66 -5.28 14.68
N GLU A 71 12.48 -4.31 14.27
CA GLU A 71 12.47 -3.78 12.89
C GLU A 71 12.85 -4.84 11.85
N GLN A 72 13.69 -5.81 12.21
CA GLN A 72 14.08 -6.87 11.27
C GLN A 72 12.93 -7.84 11.02
N GLU A 73 12.14 -8.13 12.03
CA GLU A 73 10.95 -8.98 11.92
C GLU A 73 9.91 -8.36 10.96
N VAL A 74 9.56 -7.07 11.15
CA VAL A 74 8.59 -6.42 10.26
C VAL A 74 9.12 -6.28 8.84
N LYS A 75 10.44 -6.13 8.63
CA LYS A 75 11.06 -6.11 7.30
C LYS A 75 11.01 -7.45 6.59
N GLN A 76 11.00 -8.57 7.34
CA GLN A 76 10.85 -9.92 6.79
C GLN A 76 9.39 -10.23 6.42
N HIS A 77 8.43 -9.64 7.15
CA HIS A 77 7.00 -9.85 6.97
C HIS A 77 6.25 -8.52 6.74
N PRO A 78 6.60 -7.74 5.71
CA PRO A 78 5.99 -6.44 5.46
C PRO A 78 4.58 -6.57 4.91
N GLY A 79 3.80 -5.50 5.02
CA GLY A 79 2.57 -5.36 4.25
C GLY A 79 2.87 -5.19 2.76
N MET A 80 2.00 -5.72 1.92
CA MET A 80 2.12 -5.61 0.47
C MET A 80 0.80 -5.18 -0.15
N LEU A 81 0.85 -4.14 -0.97
CA LEU A 81 -0.25 -3.71 -1.82
C LEU A 81 0.16 -3.79 -3.28
N ASN A 82 -0.79 -4.10 -4.13
CA ASN A 82 -0.61 -4.02 -5.56
C ASN A 82 -1.77 -3.26 -6.21
N GLY A 83 -1.46 -2.64 -7.32
CA GLY A 83 -2.40 -1.87 -8.11
C GLY A 83 -1.87 -1.64 -9.51
N THR A 84 -2.58 -0.84 -10.25
CA THR A 84 -2.24 -0.45 -11.62
C THR A 84 -1.84 1.02 -11.66
N GLY A 85 -0.95 1.38 -12.57
CA GLY A 85 -0.65 2.74 -12.94
C GLY A 85 -0.39 2.85 -14.43
N PHE A 86 -0.23 4.05 -14.92
CA PHE A 86 0.05 4.27 -16.33
C PHE A 86 0.90 5.52 -16.55
N PHE A 87 1.75 5.50 -17.58
CA PHE A 87 2.64 6.62 -17.91
C PHE A 87 1.88 7.80 -18.50
N ILE A 88 2.21 9.01 -17.98
CA ILE A 88 1.63 10.27 -18.45
C ILE A 88 2.69 11.26 -18.96
N SER A 89 3.98 10.91 -18.90
CA SER A 89 5.07 11.71 -19.47
C SER A 89 6.26 10.84 -19.87
N ASP A 90 7.16 11.39 -20.67
CA ASP A 90 8.44 10.81 -21.07
C ASP A 90 9.48 10.79 -19.94
N THR A 91 9.25 11.56 -18.87
CA THR A 91 10.12 11.63 -17.68
C THR A 91 9.82 10.58 -16.62
N GLY A 92 9.06 9.54 -16.95
CA GLY A 92 8.73 8.44 -16.05
C GLY A 92 7.66 8.77 -15.01
N LEU A 93 6.82 9.79 -15.26
CA LEU A 93 5.67 10.07 -14.39
C LEU A 93 4.55 9.06 -14.64
N LEU A 94 4.00 8.53 -13.56
CA LEU A 94 2.94 7.53 -13.50
C LEU A 94 1.77 8.03 -12.68
N LEU A 95 0.56 7.93 -13.20
CA LEU A 95 -0.65 8.18 -12.43
C LEU A 95 -1.21 6.86 -11.89
N THR A 96 -1.67 6.90 -10.65
CA THR A 96 -2.33 5.78 -9.94
C THR A 96 -3.25 6.31 -8.85
N ASN A 97 -3.86 5.42 -8.06
CA ASN A 97 -4.61 5.81 -6.87
C ASN A 97 -3.70 6.06 -5.67
N ARG A 98 -4.14 6.95 -4.78
CA ARG A 98 -3.47 7.26 -3.51
C ARG A 98 -3.32 6.01 -2.64
N HIS A 99 -4.40 5.23 -2.46
CA HIS A 99 -4.36 4.04 -1.61
C HIS A 99 -3.42 2.93 -2.12
N VAL A 100 -3.01 2.96 -3.41
CA VAL A 100 -1.97 2.07 -3.96
C VAL A 100 -0.57 2.55 -3.59
N ALA A 101 -0.35 3.88 -3.63
CA ALA A 101 0.95 4.50 -3.38
C ALA A 101 1.22 4.75 -1.90
N ALA A 102 0.18 5.09 -1.13
CA ALA A 102 0.28 5.43 0.28
C ALA A 102 -0.86 4.79 1.05
N THR A 103 -0.50 4.01 2.07
CA THR A 103 -1.45 3.42 2.99
C THR A 103 -1.88 4.45 4.03
N GLU A 104 -3.15 4.45 4.37
CA GLU A 104 -3.71 5.29 5.43
C GLU A 104 -4.05 4.45 6.65
N ILE A 105 -3.90 5.07 7.81
CA ILE A 105 -4.32 4.50 9.09
C ILE A 105 -5.39 5.39 9.71
N ASP A 106 -6.37 4.76 10.32
CA ASP A 106 -7.28 5.45 11.24
C ASP A 106 -6.53 5.72 12.56
N GLU A 107 -6.10 6.98 12.75
CA GLU A 107 -5.36 7.39 13.94
C GLU A 107 -6.14 7.13 15.24
N LYS A 108 -7.48 7.26 15.23
CA LYS A 108 -8.29 7.01 16.43
C LYS A 108 -8.25 5.52 16.78
N GLN A 109 -8.37 4.66 15.78
CA GLN A 109 -8.30 3.22 15.98
C GLN A 109 -6.90 2.78 16.40
N LEU A 110 -5.84 3.35 15.81
CA LEU A 110 -4.46 3.13 16.22
C LEU A 110 -4.24 3.54 17.68
N HIS A 111 -4.68 4.73 18.08
CA HIS A 111 -4.56 5.19 19.46
C HIS A 111 -5.28 4.26 20.44
N ALA A 112 -6.50 3.83 20.12
CA ALA A 112 -7.25 2.88 20.95
C ALA A 112 -6.50 1.55 21.13
N ASN A 113 -5.93 1.03 20.05
CA ASN A 113 -5.12 -0.19 20.08
C ASN A 113 -3.88 -0.05 20.95
N LEU A 114 -3.10 1.00 20.73
CA LEU A 114 -1.88 1.24 21.49
C LEU A 114 -2.20 1.42 23.00
N GLN A 115 -3.29 2.12 23.33
CA GLN A 115 -3.74 2.24 24.72
C GLN A 115 -4.08 0.87 25.33
N ARG A 116 -4.78 0.01 24.59
CA ARG A 116 -5.12 -1.35 25.05
C ARG A 116 -3.86 -2.17 25.29
N ILE A 117 -2.89 -2.13 24.36
CA ILE A 117 -1.61 -2.83 24.50
C ILE A 117 -0.84 -2.33 25.71
N VAL A 118 -0.66 -1.02 25.86
CA VAL A 118 0.05 -0.41 27.01
C VAL A 118 -0.59 -0.83 28.34
N ARG A 119 -1.92 -0.75 28.45
CA ARG A 119 -2.65 -1.19 29.66
C ARG A 119 -2.46 -2.66 29.94
N SER A 120 -2.53 -3.52 28.91
CA SER A 120 -2.33 -4.96 29.04
C SER A 120 -0.92 -5.27 29.56
N VAL A 121 0.11 -4.65 29.01
CA VAL A 121 1.49 -4.85 29.47
C VAL A 121 1.68 -4.39 30.93
N ILE A 122 1.11 -3.23 31.31
CA ILE A 122 1.16 -2.75 32.72
C ILE A 122 0.51 -3.78 33.67
N MET A 123 -0.66 -4.33 33.30
CA MET A 123 -1.33 -5.36 34.11
C MET A 123 -0.51 -6.66 34.20
N GLN A 124 0.07 -7.10 33.08
CA GLN A 124 0.96 -8.27 33.08
C GLN A 124 2.20 -8.05 33.96
N CYS A 125 2.80 -6.86 33.93
CA CYS A 125 3.90 -6.51 34.82
C CYS A 125 3.48 -6.53 36.30
N ALA A 126 2.30 -6.02 36.64
CA ALA A 126 1.78 -6.05 38.00
C ALA A 126 1.58 -7.50 38.50
N TYR A 127 1.00 -8.35 37.67
CA TYR A 127 0.83 -9.78 37.98
C TYR A 127 2.18 -10.51 38.13
N ALA A 128 3.10 -10.31 37.19
CA ALA A 128 4.43 -10.91 37.24
C ALA A 128 5.20 -10.48 38.52
N ARG A 129 5.09 -9.23 38.88
CA ARG A 129 5.70 -8.70 40.14
C ARG A 129 5.15 -9.46 41.35
N GLN A 130 3.84 -9.59 41.45
CA GLN A 130 3.22 -10.31 42.59
C GLN A 130 3.68 -11.77 42.68
N GLN A 131 3.79 -12.45 41.53
CA GLN A 131 4.27 -13.85 41.49
C GLN A 131 5.74 -13.96 41.93
N LEU A 132 6.59 -13.02 41.51
CA LEU A 132 8.00 -12.99 41.90
C LEU A 132 8.17 -12.70 43.42
N GLU A 133 7.34 -11.83 43.99
CA GLU A 133 7.31 -11.56 45.45
C GLU A 133 6.95 -12.84 46.22
N ILE A 134 5.90 -13.55 45.82
CA ILE A 134 5.47 -14.82 46.45
C ILE A 134 6.58 -15.88 46.36
N GLN A 135 7.22 -16.03 45.19
CA GLN A 135 8.31 -17.00 45.05
C GLN A 135 9.53 -16.64 45.91
N TYR A 136 9.87 -15.35 45.99
CA TYR A 136 10.96 -14.89 46.84
C TYR A 136 10.70 -15.21 48.31
N ASP A 137 9.48 -14.94 48.81
CA ASP A 137 9.09 -15.18 50.19
C ASP A 137 9.08 -16.69 50.53
N GLN A 138 8.65 -17.53 49.59
CA GLN A 138 8.73 -19.00 49.78
C GLN A 138 10.19 -19.48 49.91
N LEU A 139 11.10 -18.97 49.08
CA LEU A 139 12.49 -19.33 49.16
C LEU A 139 13.13 -18.79 50.48
N GLU A 140 12.72 -17.61 50.91
CA GLU A 140 13.18 -17.05 52.18
C GLU A 140 12.74 -17.91 53.39
N GLN A 141 11.48 -18.38 53.41
CA GLN A 141 11.01 -19.31 54.42
C GLN A 141 11.80 -20.61 54.40
N GLN A 142 12.05 -21.20 53.24
CA GLN A 142 12.89 -22.39 53.10
C GLN A 142 14.30 -22.16 53.63
N ARG A 143 14.91 -21.04 53.33
CA ARG A 143 16.23 -20.63 53.81
C ARG A 143 16.25 -20.57 55.34
N GLN A 144 15.25 -19.93 55.95
CA GLN A 144 15.15 -19.80 57.41
C GLN A 144 14.96 -21.15 58.09
N GLN A 145 14.14 -22.03 57.50
CA GLN A 145 13.95 -23.42 58.00
C GLN A 145 15.25 -24.21 57.98
N LEU A 146 16.05 -24.13 56.92
CA LEU A 146 17.32 -24.81 56.80
C LEU A 146 18.32 -24.27 57.83
N LEU A 147 18.37 -22.96 58.07
CA LEU A 147 19.24 -22.34 59.05
C LEU A 147 18.86 -22.70 60.46
N MET A 148 17.55 -22.79 60.79
CA MET A 148 17.06 -23.24 62.10
C MET A 148 17.41 -24.70 62.33
N TYR A 149 17.22 -25.57 61.33
CA TYR A 149 17.61 -26.98 61.40
C TYR A 149 19.12 -27.16 61.68
N ALA A 150 19.97 -26.33 61.01
CA ALA A 150 21.40 -26.33 61.22
C ALA A 150 21.80 -25.93 62.65
N GLN A 151 21.09 -24.97 63.23
CA GLN A 151 21.32 -24.57 64.62
C GLN A 151 20.99 -25.69 65.65
N MET A 152 19.96 -26.49 65.34
CA MET A 152 19.53 -27.60 66.23
C MET A 152 20.37 -28.86 66.07
N ASN A 153 20.84 -29.16 64.88
CA ASN A 153 21.51 -30.42 64.56
C ASN A 153 22.99 -30.33 64.23
N GLY A 154 23.54 -29.08 64.11
CA GLY A 154 24.96 -28.84 63.87
C GLY A 154 25.43 -29.00 62.43
N GLU A 155 24.53 -29.39 61.53
CA GLU A 155 24.84 -29.58 60.09
C GLU A 155 23.83 -28.87 59.20
N VAL A 156 24.33 -28.27 58.10
CA VAL A 156 23.51 -27.67 57.05
C VAL A 156 24.04 -28.07 55.68
N SER A 157 23.11 -28.33 54.75
CA SER A 157 23.45 -28.54 53.39
C SER A 157 23.88 -27.19 52.73
N THR A 158 25.19 -26.98 52.65
CA THR A 158 25.78 -25.77 52.04
C THR A 158 25.36 -25.63 50.58
N ALA A 159 25.23 -26.75 49.87
CA ALA A 159 24.80 -26.76 48.46
C ALA A 159 23.34 -26.29 48.30
N GLU A 160 22.44 -26.69 49.25
CA GLU A 160 21.04 -26.27 49.18
C GLU A 160 20.86 -24.77 49.52
N LEU A 161 21.58 -24.29 50.52
CA LEU A 161 21.61 -22.86 50.82
C LEU A 161 22.13 -22.04 49.64
N GLN A 162 23.22 -22.46 48.99
CA GLN A 162 23.75 -21.78 47.81
C GLN A 162 22.75 -21.75 46.65
N ARG A 163 22.00 -22.84 46.43
CA ARG A 163 20.97 -22.92 45.45
C ARG A 163 19.83 -21.92 45.73
N ILE A 164 19.34 -21.85 46.97
CA ILE A 164 18.31 -20.87 47.37
C ILE A 164 18.79 -19.44 47.14
N VAL A 165 20.00 -19.11 47.57
CA VAL A 165 20.56 -17.76 47.38
C VAL A 165 20.72 -17.38 45.92
N ALA A 166 21.15 -18.34 45.10
CA ALA A 166 21.26 -18.12 43.64
C ALA A 166 19.88 -17.86 42.98
N GLU A 167 18.85 -18.63 43.39
CA GLU A 167 17.51 -18.43 42.85
C GLU A 167 16.86 -17.14 43.33
N GLN A 168 17.10 -16.76 44.61
CA GLN A 168 16.69 -15.44 45.11
C GLN A 168 17.33 -14.28 44.34
N ALA A 169 18.61 -14.40 43.98
CA ALA A 169 19.31 -13.40 43.18
C ALA A 169 18.70 -13.28 41.77
N ARG A 170 18.36 -14.41 41.17
CA ARG A 170 17.67 -14.47 39.86
C ARG A 170 16.29 -13.81 39.90
N ILE A 171 15.50 -14.09 40.95
CA ILE A 171 14.17 -13.49 41.12
C ILE A 171 14.31 -11.96 41.27
N LYS A 172 15.27 -11.47 42.03
CA LYS A 172 15.54 -10.02 42.15
C LYS A 172 15.84 -9.39 40.80
N GLN A 173 16.68 -10.02 39.99
CA GLN A 173 16.99 -9.52 38.67
C GLN A 173 15.73 -9.44 37.74
N LEU A 174 14.89 -10.47 37.76
CA LEU A 174 13.62 -10.49 37.03
C LEU A 174 12.66 -9.40 37.55
N TYR A 175 12.59 -9.21 38.86
CA TYR A 175 11.76 -8.18 39.47
C TYR A 175 12.17 -6.76 39.01
N GLU A 176 13.46 -6.44 38.97
CA GLU A 176 13.97 -5.16 38.45
C GLU A 176 13.64 -4.98 36.94
N GLN A 177 13.72 -6.04 36.16
CA GLN A 177 13.32 -6.00 34.74
C GLN A 177 11.83 -5.68 34.57
N VAL A 178 10.97 -6.32 35.37
CA VAL A 178 9.53 -6.08 35.38
C VAL A 178 9.20 -4.63 35.79
N LEU A 179 9.86 -4.12 36.87
CA LEU A 179 9.70 -2.73 37.31
C LEU A 179 10.09 -1.74 36.20
N THR A 180 11.25 -1.94 35.61
CA THR A 180 11.76 -1.08 34.54
C THR A 180 10.79 -1.06 33.33
N THR A 181 10.27 -2.24 32.98
CA THR A 181 9.27 -2.36 31.90
C THR A 181 7.97 -1.63 32.25
N ALA A 182 7.46 -1.81 33.47
CA ALA A 182 6.25 -1.13 33.92
C ALA A 182 6.40 0.40 33.95
N GLN A 183 7.57 0.90 34.42
CA GLN A 183 7.85 2.33 34.38
C GLN A 183 7.89 2.87 32.95
N ARG A 184 8.58 2.20 32.03
CA ARG A 184 8.64 2.59 30.62
C ARG A 184 7.23 2.64 30.02
N MET A 185 6.38 1.65 30.30
CA MET A 185 5.00 1.62 29.80
C MET A 185 4.13 2.74 30.38
N ARG A 186 4.39 3.20 31.61
CA ARG A 186 3.69 4.37 32.19
C ARG A 186 3.96 5.66 31.40
N TYR A 187 5.17 5.88 30.88
CA TYR A 187 5.45 7.01 29.98
C TYR A 187 4.65 6.92 28.69
N ASN A 188 4.30 5.71 28.25
CA ASN A 188 3.53 5.49 27.03
C ASN A 188 2.00 5.58 27.22
N THR A 189 1.50 5.91 28.41
CA THR A 189 0.04 6.07 28.63
C THR A 189 -0.52 7.34 27.99
N ASN A 190 0.30 8.38 27.81
CA ASN A 190 -0.05 9.56 27.04
C ASN A 190 0.39 9.37 25.59
N LEU A 191 -0.56 9.11 24.70
CA LEU A 191 -0.32 8.87 23.28
C LEU A 191 -0.45 10.14 22.41
N SER A 192 -0.59 11.33 23.02
CA SER A 192 -0.65 12.59 22.27
C SER A 192 0.63 12.89 21.47
N ASP A 193 1.75 12.35 21.92
CA ASP A 193 3.09 12.62 21.38
C ASP A 193 3.65 11.44 20.56
N ILE A 194 2.80 10.51 20.12
CA ILE A 194 3.26 9.47 19.19
C ILE A 194 3.50 10.06 17.81
N ASN A 195 4.54 9.58 17.15
CA ASN A 195 4.80 9.87 15.75
C ASN A 195 4.66 8.59 14.94
N VAL A 196 3.76 8.61 13.95
CA VAL A 196 3.52 7.48 13.04
C VAL A 196 4.13 7.80 11.69
N ARG A 197 4.99 6.94 11.22
CA ARG A 197 5.63 7.04 9.92
C ARG A 197 5.39 5.79 9.10
N VAL A 198 4.98 5.97 7.84
CA VAL A 198 4.96 4.89 6.85
C VAL A 198 6.33 4.76 6.22
N VAL A 199 6.88 3.56 6.24
CA VAL A 199 8.09 3.20 5.48
C VAL A 199 7.63 2.36 4.30
N CYS A 200 7.90 2.82 3.08
CA CYS A 200 7.45 2.12 1.87
C CYS A 200 8.55 2.05 0.81
N GLU A 201 8.50 0.96 0.04
CA GLU A 201 9.28 0.74 -1.16
C GLU A 201 8.31 0.45 -2.31
N ILE A 202 8.35 1.27 -3.36
CA ILE A 202 7.47 1.13 -4.51
C ILE A 202 8.29 0.80 -5.75
N GLY A 203 7.84 -0.21 -6.47
CA GLY A 203 8.38 -0.57 -7.77
C GLY A 203 7.27 -0.88 -8.77
N VAL A 204 7.63 -0.90 -10.06
CA VAL A 204 6.70 -1.23 -11.13
C VAL A 204 7.27 -2.30 -12.06
N SER A 205 6.37 -3.05 -12.70
CA SER A 205 6.71 -3.99 -13.75
C SER A 205 5.77 -3.79 -14.95
N TYR A 206 6.23 -4.20 -16.12
CA TYR A 206 5.56 -3.99 -17.39
C TYR A 206 5.11 -5.32 -18.00
N ASP A 207 4.23 -5.25 -18.98
CA ASP A 207 3.83 -6.40 -19.79
C ASP A 207 5.07 -7.11 -20.39
N GLY A 208 5.10 -8.45 -20.33
CA GLY A 208 6.19 -9.30 -20.82
C GLY A 208 7.42 -9.40 -19.91
N VAL A 209 7.54 -8.61 -18.83
CA VAL A 209 8.70 -8.66 -17.93
C VAL A 209 8.59 -9.83 -16.97
N LYS A 210 9.64 -10.66 -16.91
CA LYS A 210 9.74 -11.75 -15.91
C LYS A 210 10.19 -11.21 -14.56
N VAL A 211 9.49 -11.60 -13.51
CA VAL A 211 9.77 -11.25 -12.12
C VAL A 211 9.93 -12.55 -11.32
N GLN A 212 11.02 -12.65 -10.56
CA GLN A 212 11.34 -13.87 -9.81
C GLN A 212 10.89 -13.81 -8.34
N SER A 213 10.81 -12.60 -7.77
CA SER A 213 10.44 -12.38 -6.39
C SER A 213 9.94 -10.94 -6.18
N PRO A 214 9.25 -10.62 -5.07
CA PRO A 214 8.92 -9.24 -4.70
C PRO A 214 10.14 -8.32 -4.62
N ALA A 215 11.28 -8.81 -4.16
CA ALA A 215 12.53 -8.04 -4.11
C ALA A 215 13.05 -7.71 -5.52
N ASP A 216 13.07 -8.69 -6.43
CA ASP A 216 13.41 -8.48 -7.83
C ASP A 216 12.48 -7.46 -8.49
N PHE A 217 11.17 -7.54 -8.21
CA PHE A 217 10.17 -6.58 -8.70
C PHE A 217 10.51 -5.15 -8.28
N LEU A 218 10.75 -4.93 -6.99
CA LEU A 218 11.00 -3.60 -6.43
C LEU A 218 12.34 -3.00 -6.91
N GLN A 219 13.35 -3.84 -7.17
CA GLN A 219 14.67 -3.38 -7.59
C GLN A 219 14.78 -3.05 -9.08
N LYS A 220 13.99 -3.70 -9.94
CA LYS A 220 14.09 -3.49 -11.40
C LYS A 220 13.69 -2.08 -11.82
N ASN A 221 12.55 -1.61 -11.36
CA ASN A 221 12.02 -0.29 -11.73
C ASN A 221 11.49 0.43 -10.48
N PRO A 222 12.38 0.88 -9.58
CA PRO A 222 11.97 1.56 -8.36
C PRO A 222 11.36 2.93 -8.67
N CYS A 223 10.32 3.28 -7.90
CA CYS A 223 9.61 4.53 -7.99
C CYS A 223 9.78 5.37 -6.73
N GLN A 224 9.49 6.65 -6.87
CA GLN A 224 9.28 7.60 -5.78
C GLN A 224 7.92 8.26 -5.91
N ILE A 225 7.34 8.64 -4.78
CA ILE A 225 6.12 9.43 -4.74
C ILE A 225 6.47 10.89 -5.03
N VAL A 226 5.80 11.49 -6.01
CA VAL A 226 5.97 12.90 -6.39
C VAL A 226 4.88 13.76 -5.78
N LYS A 227 3.62 13.29 -5.83
CA LYS A 227 2.47 13.99 -5.28
C LYS A 227 1.41 12.99 -4.83
N ILE A 228 0.74 13.30 -3.73
CA ILE A 228 -0.41 12.55 -3.22
C ILE A 228 -1.53 13.56 -3.02
N SER A 229 -2.76 13.19 -3.38
CA SER A 229 -3.94 13.99 -3.09
C SER A 229 -4.25 14.00 -1.59
N ASP A 230 -4.89 15.06 -1.12
CA ASP A 230 -5.36 15.13 0.26
C ASP A 230 -6.47 14.09 0.52
N LYS A 231 -6.65 13.72 1.79
CA LYS A 231 -7.57 12.64 2.21
C LYS A 231 -9.02 12.88 1.78
N ASN A 232 -9.45 14.14 1.75
CA ASN A 232 -10.81 14.54 1.38
C ASN A 232 -10.97 14.85 -0.11
N ASP A 233 -9.92 14.62 -0.88
CA ASP A 233 -9.87 14.89 -2.32
C ASP A 233 -9.99 13.60 -3.14
N ALA A 234 -9.83 13.71 -4.44
CA ALA A 234 -9.79 12.54 -5.33
C ALA A 234 -8.65 11.58 -4.94
N ASP A 235 -8.91 10.28 -4.96
CA ASP A 235 -7.96 9.22 -4.59
C ASP A 235 -6.86 9.04 -5.66
N LEU A 236 -5.95 10.02 -5.79
CA LEU A 236 -4.90 10.06 -6.81
C LEU A 236 -3.50 10.16 -6.19
N ALA A 237 -2.54 9.53 -6.85
CA ALA A 237 -1.12 9.67 -6.58
C ALA A 237 -0.32 9.77 -7.89
N LEU A 238 0.72 10.58 -7.87
CA LEU A 238 1.71 10.69 -8.92
C LEU A 238 3.01 10.06 -8.45
N LEU A 239 3.43 9.03 -9.15
CA LEU A 239 4.71 8.37 -8.96
C LEU A 239 5.67 8.78 -10.06
N GLN A 240 6.95 8.61 -9.82
CA GLN A 240 7.99 8.76 -10.84
C GLN A 240 9.01 7.62 -10.74
N LEU A 241 9.37 7.05 -11.86
CA LEU A 241 10.52 6.16 -11.94
C LEU A 241 11.78 6.88 -11.43
N LYS A 242 12.59 6.23 -10.59
CA LYS A 242 13.85 6.82 -10.12
C LYS A 242 14.83 7.10 -11.27
N SER A 243 14.70 6.38 -12.39
CA SER A 243 15.45 6.65 -13.63
C SER A 243 15.06 7.96 -14.31
N LYS A 244 13.91 8.55 -13.96
CA LYS A 244 13.30 9.73 -14.59
C LYS A 244 13.16 9.60 -16.11
N ARG A 245 12.90 8.40 -16.60
CA ARG A 245 12.76 8.09 -18.03
C ARG A 245 11.73 7.00 -18.24
N THR A 246 10.71 7.27 -19.02
CA THR A 246 9.77 6.28 -19.52
C THR A 246 10.47 5.35 -20.53
N PRO A 247 10.23 4.03 -20.50
CA PRO A 247 10.76 3.12 -21.51
C PRO A 247 10.38 3.56 -22.93
N ALA A 248 11.31 3.43 -23.88
CA ALA A 248 11.14 3.97 -25.24
C ALA A 248 9.94 3.39 -26.01
N ASN A 249 9.53 2.16 -25.69
CA ASN A 249 8.39 1.48 -26.30
C ASN A 249 7.09 1.60 -25.47
N ALA A 250 7.13 2.30 -24.34
CA ALA A 250 5.94 2.49 -23.52
C ALA A 250 5.03 3.58 -24.12
N HIS A 251 3.73 3.33 -24.11
CA HIS A 251 2.73 4.33 -24.46
C HIS A 251 2.64 5.40 -23.36
N ILE A 252 2.57 6.66 -23.77
CA ILE A 252 2.30 7.79 -22.88
C ILE A 252 0.85 8.20 -23.09
N PHE A 253 0.05 8.03 -22.04
CA PHE A 253 -1.38 8.28 -22.10
C PHE A 253 -1.69 9.76 -22.15
N THR A 254 -2.69 10.10 -22.96
CA THR A 254 -3.30 11.42 -23.01
C THR A 254 -4.69 11.39 -22.45
N PHE A 255 -5.09 12.48 -21.83
CA PHE A 255 -6.43 12.61 -21.25
C PHE A 255 -7.38 13.24 -22.25
N ALA A 256 -8.64 12.79 -22.23
CA ALA A 256 -9.71 13.42 -22.96
C ALA A 256 -9.91 14.88 -22.48
N GLY A 257 -10.38 15.74 -23.40
CA GLY A 257 -10.67 17.11 -23.07
C GLY A 257 -9.69 18.11 -23.67
N GLU A 258 -10.20 19.33 -23.87
CA GLU A 258 -9.46 20.42 -24.47
C GLU A 258 -8.41 20.96 -23.47
N GLY A 259 -7.16 21.09 -23.92
CA GLY A 259 -6.08 21.68 -23.14
C GLY A 259 -4.86 21.94 -24.02
N ASN A 260 -4.11 22.98 -23.67
CA ASN A 260 -2.82 23.28 -24.29
C ASN A 260 -1.65 22.81 -23.40
N ASP A 261 -1.93 21.93 -22.44
CA ASP A 261 -0.89 21.38 -21.59
C ASP A 261 -0.46 19.99 -22.08
N LYS A 262 0.68 19.54 -21.57
CA LYS A 262 1.32 18.29 -22.01
C LYS A 262 0.51 17.02 -21.68
N PHE A 263 -0.52 17.11 -20.85
CA PHE A 263 -1.31 15.97 -20.43
C PHE A 263 -2.65 15.86 -21.16
N PHE A 264 -3.24 16.99 -21.57
CA PHE A 264 -4.58 17.06 -22.15
C PHE A 264 -4.49 17.51 -23.61
N ASN A 265 -4.76 16.57 -24.50
CA ASN A 265 -4.65 16.78 -25.95
C ASN A 265 -5.88 16.27 -26.74
N GLY A 266 -6.98 16.01 -26.03
CA GLY A 266 -8.24 15.58 -26.63
C GLY A 266 -9.13 16.76 -27.04
N SER A 267 -10.26 16.45 -27.68
CA SER A 267 -11.29 17.45 -27.99
C SER A 267 -12.24 17.64 -26.81
N LYS A 268 -12.85 18.83 -26.70
CA LYS A 268 -13.87 19.14 -25.69
C LYS A 268 -15.08 18.19 -25.76
N SER A 269 -15.43 17.67 -26.93
CA SER A 269 -16.50 16.72 -27.12
C SER A 269 -16.21 15.36 -26.48
N GLU A 270 -14.96 14.98 -26.27
CA GLU A 270 -14.53 13.71 -25.66
C GLU A 270 -14.65 13.73 -24.14
N GLU A 271 -14.65 14.89 -23.49
CA GLU A 271 -14.93 15.04 -22.06
C GLU A 271 -16.38 14.69 -21.70
N LYS A 272 -17.31 14.82 -22.67
CA LYS A 272 -18.74 14.65 -22.41
C LYS A 272 -19.15 13.18 -22.55
N LEU A 273 -19.02 12.46 -21.45
CA LEU A 273 -19.46 11.05 -21.36
C LEU A 273 -21.00 10.93 -21.42
N ARG A 274 -21.49 9.86 -22.07
CA ARG A 274 -22.91 9.61 -22.28
C ARG A 274 -23.28 8.22 -21.74
N ILE A 275 -24.51 8.09 -21.24
CA ILE A 275 -25.06 6.78 -20.87
C ILE A 275 -24.92 5.82 -22.06
N ASP A 276 -24.61 4.56 -21.76
CA ASP A 276 -24.38 3.48 -22.70
C ASP A 276 -23.14 3.64 -23.61
N GLN A 277 -22.32 4.67 -23.37
CA GLN A 277 -21.04 4.81 -24.06
C GLN A 277 -20.09 3.67 -23.72
N GLN A 278 -19.48 3.08 -24.76
CA GLN A 278 -18.49 2.01 -24.61
C GLN A 278 -17.21 2.56 -23.96
N LEU A 279 -16.70 1.84 -22.95
CA LEU A 279 -15.42 2.12 -22.27
C LEU A 279 -14.56 0.86 -22.20
N TYR A 280 -13.26 1.07 -22.10
CA TYR A 280 -12.24 0.04 -21.95
C TYR A 280 -11.35 0.36 -20.76
N MET A 281 -10.90 -0.66 -20.05
CA MET A 281 -9.92 -0.55 -18.98
C MET A 281 -8.76 -1.48 -19.28
N ILE A 282 -7.55 -0.96 -19.27
CA ILE A 282 -6.32 -1.74 -19.36
C ILE A 282 -5.66 -1.73 -17.98
N GLY A 283 -5.40 -2.91 -17.40
CA GLY A 283 -4.88 -2.98 -16.05
C GLY A 283 -4.54 -4.38 -15.59
N TYR A 284 -4.27 -4.52 -14.30
CA TYR A 284 -3.87 -5.78 -13.68
C TYR A 284 -4.93 -6.24 -12.69
N ASN A 285 -6.02 -6.81 -13.22
CA ASN A 285 -7.08 -7.41 -12.41
C ASN A 285 -6.53 -8.57 -11.58
N ALA A 286 -6.89 -8.63 -10.29
CA ALA A 286 -6.32 -9.52 -9.29
C ALA A 286 -4.79 -9.39 -9.09
N GLY A 287 -4.20 -8.28 -9.54
CA GLY A 287 -2.80 -7.91 -9.30
C GLY A 287 -1.83 -9.01 -9.71
N LEU A 288 -0.83 -9.27 -8.85
CA LEU A 288 0.20 -10.29 -9.11
C LEU A 288 -0.33 -11.69 -9.36
N VAL A 289 -1.49 -12.05 -8.79
CA VAL A 289 -2.05 -13.42 -8.88
C VAL A 289 -2.38 -13.79 -10.32
N LEU A 290 -3.07 -12.91 -11.07
CA LEU A 290 -3.40 -13.17 -12.47
C LEU A 290 -2.36 -12.60 -13.44
N ALA A 291 -1.61 -11.58 -13.03
CA ALA A 291 -0.60 -10.97 -13.90
C ALA A 291 0.62 -11.86 -14.12
N THR A 292 0.97 -12.71 -13.16
CA THR A 292 2.16 -13.57 -13.26
C THR A 292 1.88 -14.77 -14.14
N THR A 293 2.58 -14.87 -15.27
CA THR A 293 2.49 -15.97 -16.25
C THR A 293 3.88 -16.53 -16.53
N ASP A 294 3.93 -17.68 -17.20
CA ASP A 294 5.21 -18.29 -17.66
C ASP A 294 5.98 -17.38 -18.63
N LYS A 295 5.27 -16.48 -19.32
CA LYS A 295 5.85 -15.52 -20.27
C LYS A 295 6.27 -14.19 -19.59
N GLY A 296 5.97 -14.01 -18.32
CA GLY A 296 6.19 -12.77 -17.55
C GLY A 296 4.89 -12.14 -17.09
N ILE A 297 4.96 -10.89 -16.66
CA ILE A 297 3.79 -10.09 -16.27
C ILE A 297 2.91 -9.88 -17.49
N SER A 298 1.61 -10.09 -17.35
CA SER A 298 0.62 -9.94 -18.43
C SER A 298 -0.49 -8.98 -18.03
N VAL A 299 -0.62 -7.90 -18.79
CA VAL A 299 -1.69 -6.92 -18.62
C VAL A 299 -3.00 -7.45 -19.24
N GLN A 300 -4.13 -6.99 -18.73
CA GLN A 300 -5.46 -7.42 -19.16
C GLN A 300 -6.28 -6.22 -19.65
N MET A 301 -7.24 -6.50 -20.55
CA MET A 301 -8.24 -5.54 -20.95
C MET A 301 -9.63 -6.03 -20.56
N THR A 302 -10.42 -5.15 -19.95
CA THR A 302 -11.85 -5.37 -19.70
C THR A 302 -12.64 -4.23 -20.29
N SER A 303 -13.92 -4.45 -20.56
CA SER A 303 -14.79 -3.43 -21.15
C SER A 303 -16.16 -3.39 -20.49
N GLY A 304 -16.82 -2.27 -20.62
CA GLY A 304 -18.16 -2.04 -20.12
C GLY A 304 -18.71 -0.72 -20.64
N ARG A 305 -19.78 -0.24 -20.02
CA ARG A 305 -20.50 0.95 -20.47
C ARG A 305 -20.78 1.91 -19.33
N ILE A 306 -20.92 3.18 -19.64
CA ILE A 306 -21.40 4.19 -18.69
C ILE A 306 -22.81 3.82 -18.25
N THR A 307 -23.03 3.70 -16.95
CA THR A 307 -24.31 3.29 -16.35
C THR A 307 -25.10 4.45 -15.73
N GLN A 308 -24.45 5.59 -15.52
CA GLN A 308 -25.08 6.80 -14.96
C GLN A 308 -24.45 8.04 -15.60
N THR A 309 -25.24 9.11 -15.78
CA THR A 309 -24.69 10.41 -16.19
C THR A 309 -23.68 10.87 -15.15
N PRO A 310 -22.42 11.20 -15.54
CA PRO A 310 -21.43 11.67 -14.59
C PRO A 310 -21.88 12.93 -13.84
N ASP A 311 -21.66 12.97 -12.54
CA ASP A 311 -22.03 14.06 -11.64
C ASP A 311 -20.90 15.09 -11.39
N GLY A 312 -19.72 14.85 -11.98
CA GLY A 312 -18.51 15.66 -11.78
C GLY A 312 -17.60 15.15 -10.68
N ASP A 313 -18.09 14.31 -9.77
CA ASP A 313 -17.30 13.72 -8.69
C ASP A 313 -16.85 12.30 -9.01
N ARG A 314 -17.63 11.57 -9.82
CA ARG A 314 -17.35 10.18 -10.21
C ARG A 314 -18.00 9.81 -11.55
N VAL A 315 -17.44 8.79 -12.16
CA VAL A 315 -17.97 8.14 -13.36
C VAL A 315 -18.38 6.73 -12.98
N LEU A 316 -19.65 6.36 -13.19
CA LEU A 316 -20.16 5.00 -12.99
C LEU A 316 -20.15 4.21 -14.29
N TYR A 317 -19.69 2.98 -14.21
CA TYR A 317 -19.62 2.06 -15.36
C TYR A 317 -19.75 0.59 -14.94
N SER A 318 -20.04 -0.26 -15.93
CA SER A 318 -20.19 -1.70 -15.75
C SER A 318 -18.92 -2.50 -16.07
N ILE A 319 -17.76 -1.86 -16.20
CA ILE A 319 -16.49 -2.58 -16.41
C ILE A 319 -16.21 -3.45 -15.19
N PRO A 320 -15.99 -4.77 -15.33
CA PRO A 320 -15.62 -5.61 -14.19
C PRO A 320 -14.29 -5.17 -13.58
N THR A 321 -14.28 -4.95 -12.26
CA THR A 321 -13.09 -4.56 -11.50
C THR A 321 -12.89 -5.47 -10.31
N VAL A 322 -11.65 -5.81 -10.03
CA VAL A 322 -11.24 -6.57 -8.84
C VAL A 322 -10.01 -5.94 -8.20
N GLN A 323 -9.62 -6.40 -7.03
CA GLN A 323 -8.39 -5.93 -6.38
C GLN A 323 -7.20 -5.98 -7.36
N GLY A 324 -6.40 -4.92 -7.41
CA GLY A 324 -5.29 -4.77 -8.37
C GLY A 324 -5.64 -3.88 -9.58
N SER A 325 -6.93 -3.74 -9.95
CA SER A 325 -7.35 -2.82 -11.02
C SER A 325 -7.36 -1.34 -10.60
N SER A 326 -7.22 -1.04 -9.31
CA SER A 326 -7.13 0.34 -8.81
C SER A 326 -5.99 1.11 -9.49
N GLY A 327 -6.29 2.31 -9.99
CA GLY A 327 -5.35 3.15 -10.75
C GLY A 327 -5.28 2.86 -12.24
N SER A 328 -6.08 1.92 -12.77
CA SER A 328 -6.15 1.64 -14.20
C SER A 328 -6.74 2.81 -14.99
N PRO A 329 -6.21 3.13 -16.19
CA PRO A 329 -6.83 4.07 -17.10
C PRO A 329 -8.14 3.51 -17.65
N ILE A 330 -9.20 4.34 -17.63
CA ILE A 330 -10.46 4.08 -18.31
C ILE A 330 -10.47 4.88 -19.60
N LEU A 331 -10.64 4.19 -20.72
CA LEU A 331 -10.45 4.70 -22.07
C LEU A 331 -11.77 4.81 -22.83
N ASN A 332 -11.90 5.82 -23.65
CA ASN A 332 -12.97 5.91 -24.65
C ASN A 332 -12.60 5.14 -25.93
N GLU A 333 -13.51 5.15 -26.91
CA GLU A 333 -13.32 4.51 -28.22
C GLU A 333 -12.22 5.15 -29.10
N TYR A 334 -11.64 6.27 -28.67
CA TYR A 334 -10.51 6.93 -29.34
C TYR A 334 -9.16 6.58 -28.67
N GLY A 335 -9.19 5.85 -27.54
CA GLY A 335 -8.01 5.51 -26.77
C GLY A 335 -7.56 6.60 -25.79
N ASN A 336 -8.36 7.64 -25.56
CA ASN A 336 -8.05 8.69 -24.59
C ASN A 336 -8.60 8.33 -23.21
N VAL A 337 -7.83 8.68 -22.15
CA VAL A 337 -8.24 8.45 -20.77
C VAL A 337 -9.39 9.40 -20.41
N VAL A 338 -10.50 8.84 -19.94
CA VAL A 338 -11.70 9.57 -19.53
C VAL A 338 -11.96 9.49 -18.01
N ALA A 339 -11.34 8.51 -17.34
CA ALA A 339 -11.38 8.38 -15.88
C ALA A 339 -10.22 7.50 -15.40
N VAL A 340 -9.96 7.50 -14.09
CA VAL A 340 -9.04 6.58 -13.40
C VAL A 340 -9.86 5.67 -12.50
N ASN A 341 -9.76 4.36 -12.68
CA ASN A 341 -10.49 3.38 -11.86
C ASN A 341 -10.05 3.46 -10.39
N PHE A 342 -10.99 3.53 -9.42
CA PHE A 342 -10.58 3.63 -8.02
C PHE A 342 -11.36 2.76 -7.03
N ALA A 343 -12.60 2.43 -7.29
CA ALA A 343 -13.43 1.74 -6.31
C ALA A 343 -14.47 0.82 -6.97
N LYS A 344 -14.95 -0.12 -6.17
CA LYS A 344 -16.07 -1.00 -6.47
C LYS A 344 -17.15 -0.80 -5.41
N LEU A 345 -18.41 -0.79 -5.82
CA LEU A 345 -19.53 -0.80 -4.88
C LEU A 345 -19.59 -2.17 -4.19
N ALA A 346 -19.47 -2.18 -2.87
CA ALA A 346 -19.52 -3.42 -2.10
C ALA A 346 -20.83 -4.19 -2.38
N GLY A 347 -20.72 -5.48 -2.71
CA GLY A 347 -21.87 -6.33 -3.03
C GLY A 347 -22.41 -6.21 -4.45
N SER A 348 -21.76 -5.46 -5.34
CA SER A 348 -22.15 -5.36 -6.76
C SER A 348 -20.96 -5.59 -7.68
N ASP A 349 -21.14 -6.42 -8.70
CA ASP A 349 -20.13 -6.64 -9.74
C ASP A 349 -20.32 -5.70 -10.96
N ASN A 350 -21.45 -4.99 -11.03
CA ASN A 350 -21.86 -4.19 -12.18
C ASN A 350 -21.80 -2.67 -11.96
N PHE A 351 -21.40 -2.21 -10.77
CA PHE A 351 -21.28 -0.80 -10.47
C PHE A 351 -19.90 -0.49 -9.90
N ASN A 352 -19.08 0.10 -10.75
CA ASN A 352 -17.72 0.47 -10.44
C ASN A 352 -17.53 1.96 -10.69
N PHE A 353 -16.56 2.55 -10.01
CA PHE A 353 -16.34 4.00 -9.98
C PHE A 353 -14.99 4.35 -10.58
N GLY A 354 -14.97 5.42 -11.36
CA GLY A 354 -13.76 6.09 -11.83
C GLY A 354 -13.72 7.55 -11.41
N ILE A 355 -12.53 8.03 -11.14
CA ILE A 355 -12.24 9.44 -10.89
C ILE A 355 -12.29 10.17 -12.23
N PRO A 356 -13.17 11.19 -12.38
CA PRO A 356 -13.34 11.89 -13.66
C PRO A 356 -12.12 12.75 -14.00
N ILE A 357 -11.96 13.05 -15.29
CA ILE A 357 -10.85 13.84 -15.83
C ILE A 357 -10.76 15.25 -15.20
N SER A 358 -11.89 15.85 -14.83
CA SER A 358 -11.90 17.14 -14.13
C SER A 358 -11.08 17.12 -12.84
N ARG A 359 -11.20 16.05 -12.05
CA ARG A 359 -10.44 15.86 -10.81
C ARG A 359 -8.98 15.53 -11.09
N VAL A 360 -8.71 14.74 -12.13
CA VAL A 360 -7.33 14.48 -12.58
C VAL A 360 -6.65 15.78 -13.03
N ARG A 361 -7.35 16.64 -13.77
CA ARG A 361 -6.84 17.95 -14.20
C ARG A 361 -6.50 18.84 -13.02
N GLU A 362 -7.38 18.92 -12.02
CA GLU A 362 -7.14 19.67 -10.79
C GLU A 362 -5.91 19.14 -10.04
N PHE A 363 -5.79 17.81 -9.91
CA PHE A 363 -4.65 17.16 -9.25
C PHE A 363 -3.32 17.44 -9.97
N LEU A 364 -3.30 17.47 -11.32
CA LEU A 364 -2.08 17.67 -12.10
C LEU A 364 -1.72 19.16 -12.36
N LYS A 365 -2.55 20.13 -11.96
CA LYS A 365 -2.43 21.55 -12.27
C LYS A 365 -1.05 22.14 -11.96
N ASP A 366 -0.41 21.74 -10.86
CA ASP A 366 0.87 22.26 -10.40
C ASP A 366 2.06 21.35 -10.75
N VAL A 367 1.83 20.31 -11.55
CA VAL A 367 2.88 19.37 -11.98
C VAL A 367 3.62 19.93 -13.19
N LYS A 368 4.91 20.24 -13.01
CA LYS A 368 5.79 20.79 -14.05
C LYS A 368 6.38 19.71 -14.96
#